data_55859bb7f03eba3229a9b9857ab66743
#
_entry.id   55859bb7f03eba3229a9b9857ab66743
#
_cell.length_a   1.000
_cell.length_b   1.000
_cell.length_c   1.000
_cell.angle_alpha   90.00
_cell.angle_beta   90.00
_cell.angle_gamma   90.00
#
_symmetry.space_group_name_H-M   'P 1'
#
loop_
_entity.id
_entity.type
_entity.pdbx_description
1 polymer ?
#
loop_
_entity_poly.entity_id
_entity_poly.type
_entity_poly.pdbx_seq_one_letter_code
_entity_poly.pdbx_strand_id
1 'polypeptide(L)'
;MNKNLPILITLGDPNGVGPRLSVRTAKAVGGRLVLVGDPAVVRLAARAEGLESGSIQELTSPGQAVAPGNVGVWAPDGLETGSVEPGQTTRWAGAQALRCVDAATDLCLQGRARAMVTAPLSKESVALTLPGFSGHTGHIARRCGVEAHCLSLNLGRMWAAFVTTHIALADVPAQCTRPAIVATARLLHEALVRTGIAKPRIGLAGLNPHAGEHGLFGREEIETIAPAAAALRREGMDVSDPLPADVVYPFLKAGKFDGVVSLYHDQGHPVMKTLGFDLRKGILRGVNVTLGLPIVRTSPDHGTGFDIAWKEAGNDASLRDALRLAKRLSR
;
A
#
# COMPACT_ATOMS: atom_id res chain seq x y z
N MET A 1 -17.40 -7.34 5.87
CA MET A 1 -17.86 -6.22 5.01
C MET A 1 -18.78 -6.75 3.90
N ASN A 2 -19.67 -5.87 3.33
CA ASN A 2 -20.60 -6.30 2.27
C ASN A 2 -19.84 -6.62 0.96
N LYS A 3 -19.81 -7.90 0.56
CA LYS A 3 -19.11 -8.37 -0.65
C LYS A 3 -19.70 -7.80 -1.95
N ASN A 4 -20.88 -7.19 -1.87
CA ASN A 4 -21.55 -6.57 -3.00
C ASN A 4 -21.08 -5.14 -3.30
N LEU A 5 -20.25 -4.55 -2.44
CA LEU A 5 -19.67 -3.23 -2.68
C LEU A 5 -18.44 -3.32 -3.60
N PRO A 6 -18.18 -2.26 -4.39
CA PRO A 6 -17.04 -2.23 -5.29
C PRO A 6 -15.72 -2.12 -4.54
N ILE A 7 -14.63 -2.56 -5.18
CA ILE A 7 -13.27 -2.12 -4.87
C ILE A 7 -12.90 -1.02 -5.85
N LEU A 8 -12.40 0.07 -5.32
CA LEU A 8 -12.01 1.24 -6.11
C LEU A 8 -10.52 1.16 -6.46
N ILE A 9 -10.17 1.52 -7.69
CA ILE A 9 -8.77 1.69 -8.11
C ILE A 9 -8.62 3.15 -8.56
N THR A 10 -7.90 3.97 -7.79
CA THR A 10 -7.57 5.33 -8.23
C THR A 10 -6.46 5.27 -9.27
N LEU A 11 -6.58 6.04 -10.35
CA LEU A 11 -5.64 5.98 -11.49
C LEU A 11 -4.21 6.44 -11.15
N GLY A 12 -4.02 7.12 -10.01
CA GLY A 12 -2.75 7.77 -9.68
C GLY A 12 -2.50 8.98 -10.57
N ASP A 13 -1.22 9.30 -10.81
CA ASP A 13 -0.84 10.40 -11.69
C ASP A 13 -1.17 10.05 -13.16
N PRO A 14 -2.02 10.85 -13.85
CA PRO A 14 -2.37 10.59 -15.25
C PRO A 14 -1.18 10.57 -16.21
N ASN A 15 -0.10 11.28 -15.88
CA ASN A 15 1.11 11.36 -16.69
C ASN A 15 2.06 10.17 -16.47
N GLY A 16 1.75 9.29 -15.49
CA GLY A 16 2.52 8.11 -15.15
C GLY A 16 2.00 6.81 -15.77
N VAL A 17 2.51 5.68 -15.26
CA VAL A 17 2.10 4.32 -15.69
C VAL A 17 0.75 3.90 -15.12
N GLY A 18 0.26 4.58 -14.07
CA GLY A 18 -0.93 4.21 -13.31
C GLY A 18 -2.17 3.94 -14.16
N PRO A 19 -2.58 4.82 -15.08
CA PRO A 19 -3.80 4.62 -15.89
C PRO A 19 -3.77 3.34 -16.71
N ARG A 20 -2.68 3.05 -17.42
CA ARG A 20 -2.53 1.85 -18.24
C ARG A 20 -2.56 0.59 -17.40
N LEU A 21 -1.80 0.55 -16.31
CA LEU A 21 -1.78 -0.59 -15.38
C LEU A 21 -3.16 -0.85 -14.77
N SER A 22 -3.90 0.21 -14.43
CA SER A 22 -5.24 0.12 -13.84
C SER A 22 -6.25 -0.47 -14.82
N VAL A 23 -6.24 -0.03 -16.07
CA VAL A 23 -7.11 -0.57 -17.14
C VAL A 23 -6.81 -2.05 -17.38
N ARG A 24 -5.53 -2.40 -17.55
CA ARG A 24 -5.10 -3.80 -17.75
C ARG A 24 -5.51 -4.69 -16.59
N THR A 25 -5.28 -4.23 -15.36
CA THR A 25 -5.66 -4.97 -14.14
C THR A 25 -7.17 -5.15 -14.06
N ALA A 26 -7.96 -4.10 -14.30
CA ALA A 26 -9.41 -4.16 -14.25
C ALA A 26 -9.98 -5.14 -15.32
N LYS A 27 -9.45 -5.08 -16.54
CA LYS A 27 -9.85 -6.00 -17.62
C LYS A 27 -9.52 -7.46 -17.30
N ALA A 28 -8.31 -7.72 -16.78
CA ALA A 28 -7.85 -9.07 -16.49
C ALA A 28 -8.58 -9.72 -15.29
N VAL A 29 -8.97 -8.93 -14.30
CA VAL A 29 -9.55 -9.45 -13.05
C VAL A 29 -11.08 -9.43 -13.11
N GLY A 30 -11.68 -8.43 -13.74
CA GLY A 30 -13.13 -8.24 -13.83
C GLY A 30 -13.80 -8.11 -12.46
N GLY A 31 -15.12 -8.26 -12.46
CA GLY A 31 -15.93 -8.24 -11.24
C GLY A 31 -16.30 -6.81 -10.82
N ARG A 32 -16.59 -6.62 -9.51
CA ARG A 32 -17.00 -5.32 -8.96
C ARG A 32 -15.80 -4.41 -8.71
N LEU A 33 -15.08 -4.07 -9.79
CA LEU A 33 -13.99 -3.11 -9.78
C LEU A 33 -14.45 -1.83 -10.47
N VAL A 34 -14.09 -0.69 -9.90
CA VAL A 34 -14.37 0.63 -10.47
C VAL A 34 -13.08 1.45 -10.48
N LEU A 35 -12.70 1.89 -11.66
CA LEU A 35 -11.64 2.87 -11.82
C LEU A 35 -12.17 4.24 -11.39
N VAL A 36 -11.40 4.96 -10.58
CA VAL A 36 -11.74 6.30 -10.11
C VAL A 36 -10.82 7.29 -10.81
N GLY A 37 -11.38 8.09 -11.71
CA GLY A 37 -10.62 9.06 -12.49
C GLY A 37 -11.37 9.59 -13.70
N ASP A 38 -10.66 10.37 -14.52
CA ASP A 38 -11.20 10.95 -15.75
C ASP A 38 -11.46 9.84 -16.81
N PRO A 39 -12.70 9.69 -17.30
CA PRO A 39 -13.04 8.74 -18.38
C PRO A 39 -12.22 8.96 -19.64
N ALA A 40 -11.81 10.18 -19.96
CA ALA A 40 -10.98 10.47 -21.13
C ALA A 40 -9.58 9.83 -20.99
N VAL A 41 -8.98 9.94 -19.79
CA VAL A 41 -7.70 9.27 -19.47
C VAL A 41 -7.84 7.76 -19.54
N VAL A 42 -8.95 7.20 -19.01
CA VAL A 42 -9.21 5.75 -19.07
C VAL A 42 -9.39 5.26 -20.51
N ARG A 43 -10.12 6.00 -21.37
CA ARG A 43 -10.26 5.67 -22.79
C ARG A 43 -8.93 5.73 -23.53
N LEU A 44 -8.09 6.74 -23.22
CA LEU A 44 -6.73 6.82 -23.79
C LEU A 44 -5.89 5.61 -23.36
N ALA A 45 -5.92 5.25 -22.09
CA ALA A 45 -5.23 4.06 -21.57
C ALA A 45 -5.74 2.76 -22.20
N ALA A 46 -7.06 2.61 -22.36
CA ALA A 46 -7.67 1.44 -23.00
C ALA A 46 -7.18 1.26 -24.44
N ARG A 47 -7.15 2.34 -25.21
CA ARG A 47 -6.60 2.31 -26.60
C ARG A 47 -5.13 1.91 -26.61
N ALA A 48 -4.32 2.43 -25.68
CA ALA A 48 -2.91 2.07 -25.56
C ALA A 48 -2.70 0.58 -25.15
N GLU A 49 -3.71 -0.04 -24.52
CA GLU A 49 -3.75 -1.47 -24.17
C GLU A 49 -4.46 -2.33 -25.23
N GLY A 50 -4.78 -1.77 -26.40
CA GLY A 50 -5.46 -2.51 -27.49
C GLY A 50 -6.91 -2.88 -27.20
N LEU A 51 -7.57 -2.18 -26.27
CA LEU A 51 -8.98 -2.40 -25.97
C LEU A 51 -9.88 -1.52 -26.83
N GLU A 52 -11.02 -2.05 -27.24
CA GLU A 52 -12.05 -1.28 -27.96
C GLU A 52 -12.63 -0.18 -27.07
N SER A 53 -12.90 0.98 -27.65
CA SER A 53 -13.46 2.13 -26.93
C SER A 53 -14.81 1.81 -26.26
N GLY A 54 -15.62 0.93 -26.86
CA GLY A 54 -16.89 0.47 -26.32
C GLY A 54 -16.77 -0.42 -25.06
N SER A 55 -15.55 -0.89 -24.74
CA SER A 55 -15.32 -1.67 -23.51
C SER A 55 -15.20 -0.83 -22.24
N ILE A 56 -15.22 0.51 -22.34
CA ILE A 56 -15.17 1.41 -21.18
C ILE A 56 -16.59 1.89 -20.90
N GLN A 57 -17.09 1.54 -19.71
CA GLN A 57 -18.41 1.96 -19.22
C GLN A 57 -18.25 3.09 -18.22
N GLU A 58 -18.75 4.26 -18.58
CA GLU A 58 -18.85 5.38 -17.63
C GLU A 58 -20.01 5.14 -16.66
N LEU A 59 -19.74 5.31 -15.39
CA LEU A 59 -20.68 5.05 -14.30
C LEU A 59 -21.19 6.37 -13.72
N THR A 60 -22.46 6.48 -13.45
CA THR A 60 -23.07 7.63 -12.76
C THR A 60 -22.83 7.55 -11.24
N SER A 61 -22.53 6.36 -10.73
CA SER A 61 -22.15 6.16 -9.34
C SER A 61 -21.21 4.94 -9.19
N PRO A 62 -20.35 4.89 -8.18
CA PRO A 62 -19.45 3.74 -7.96
C PRO A 62 -20.16 2.42 -7.68
N GLY A 63 -21.41 2.48 -7.20
CA GLY A 63 -22.22 1.29 -6.92
C GLY A 63 -22.92 0.69 -8.13
N GLN A 64 -22.93 1.38 -9.27
CA GLN A 64 -23.53 0.90 -10.50
C GLN A 64 -22.87 -0.37 -11.00
N ALA A 65 -23.67 -1.29 -11.55
CA ALA A 65 -23.15 -2.52 -12.12
C ALA A 65 -22.34 -2.25 -13.39
N VAL A 66 -21.22 -2.93 -13.52
CA VAL A 66 -20.41 -2.94 -14.75
C VAL A 66 -20.83 -4.12 -15.59
N ALA A 67 -21.13 -3.88 -16.86
CA ALA A 67 -21.50 -4.94 -17.80
C ALA A 67 -20.36 -5.97 -17.96
N PRO A 68 -20.69 -7.25 -18.13
CA PRO A 68 -19.67 -8.28 -18.36
C PRO A 68 -18.72 -7.92 -19.50
N GLY A 69 -17.43 -8.06 -19.26
CA GLY A 69 -16.40 -7.73 -20.23
C GLY A 69 -16.01 -6.25 -20.31
N ASN A 70 -16.72 -5.35 -19.66
CA ASN A 70 -16.38 -3.93 -19.60
C ASN A 70 -15.51 -3.58 -18.41
N VAL A 71 -14.84 -2.43 -18.52
CA VAL A 71 -14.13 -1.75 -17.45
C VAL A 71 -14.95 -0.54 -17.01
N GLY A 72 -15.42 -0.54 -15.78
CA GLY A 72 -16.18 0.58 -15.22
C GLY A 72 -15.26 1.72 -14.79
N VAL A 73 -15.61 2.94 -15.16
CA VAL A 73 -14.94 4.16 -14.67
C VAL A 73 -15.97 5.12 -14.07
N TRP A 74 -15.66 5.66 -12.93
CA TRP A 74 -16.43 6.71 -12.27
C TRP A 74 -15.56 7.95 -12.07
N ALA A 75 -16.05 9.09 -12.53
CA ALA A 75 -15.42 10.39 -12.35
C ALA A 75 -16.00 11.05 -11.09
N PRO A 76 -15.19 11.36 -10.06
CA PRO A 76 -15.66 12.19 -8.96
C PRO A 76 -15.88 13.63 -9.43
N ASP A 77 -16.85 14.31 -8.80
CA ASP A 77 -17.08 15.73 -9.06
C ASP A 77 -15.83 16.56 -8.77
N GLY A 78 -15.65 17.64 -9.55
CA GLY A 78 -14.54 18.58 -9.39
C GLY A 78 -13.22 18.12 -10.03
N LEU A 79 -13.25 17.17 -10.97
CA LEU A 79 -12.11 16.94 -11.86
C LEU A 79 -11.95 18.10 -12.82
N GLU A 80 -10.71 18.61 -12.94
CA GLU A 80 -10.37 19.70 -13.85
C GLU A 80 -10.19 19.17 -15.29
N THR A 81 -10.61 19.94 -16.29
CA THR A 81 -10.30 19.62 -17.70
C THR A 81 -8.81 19.81 -17.96
N GLY A 82 -8.19 18.88 -18.66
CA GLY A 82 -6.78 18.95 -19.03
C GLY A 82 -6.36 17.82 -19.95
N SER A 83 -5.07 17.67 -20.17
CA SER A 83 -4.50 16.66 -21.07
C SER A 83 -3.36 15.89 -20.41
N VAL A 84 -3.20 14.64 -20.84
CA VAL A 84 -2.07 13.81 -20.44
C VAL A 84 -0.79 14.31 -21.10
N GLU A 85 0.22 14.57 -20.30
CA GLU A 85 1.57 14.92 -20.70
C GLU A 85 2.55 13.87 -20.16
N PRO A 86 2.82 12.80 -20.92
CA PRO A 86 3.56 11.63 -20.44
C PRO A 86 4.89 11.98 -19.79
N GLY A 87 5.09 11.50 -18.55
CA GLY A 87 6.34 11.69 -17.82
C GLY A 87 6.57 13.09 -17.28
N GLN A 88 5.59 14.01 -17.36
CA GLN A 88 5.72 15.37 -16.89
C GLN A 88 5.07 15.60 -15.54
N THR A 89 5.73 16.36 -14.68
CA THR A 89 5.17 16.87 -13.44
C THR A 89 4.28 18.08 -13.76
N THR A 90 2.96 17.92 -13.61
CA THR A 90 2.01 19.00 -13.89
C THR A 90 1.03 19.20 -12.74
N ARG A 91 0.59 20.47 -12.56
CA ARG A 91 -0.43 20.80 -11.56
C ARG A 91 -1.74 20.03 -11.81
N TRP A 92 -2.16 19.96 -13.06
CA TRP A 92 -3.38 19.23 -13.44
C TRP A 92 -3.32 17.75 -13.02
N ALA A 93 -2.24 17.05 -13.36
CA ALA A 93 -2.08 15.64 -13.02
C ALA A 93 -2.09 15.40 -11.50
N GLY A 94 -1.43 16.29 -10.74
CA GLY A 94 -1.44 16.25 -9.28
C GLY A 94 -2.84 16.48 -8.69
N ALA A 95 -3.59 17.46 -9.20
CA ALA A 95 -4.97 17.74 -8.78
C ALA A 95 -5.90 16.57 -9.09
N GLN A 96 -5.82 15.97 -10.28
CA GLN A 96 -6.57 14.78 -10.67
C GLN A 96 -6.32 13.61 -9.70
N ALA A 97 -5.04 13.29 -9.48
CA ALA A 97 -4.65 12.17 -8.61
C ALA A 97 -5.16 12.38 -7.18
N LEU A 98 -4.96 13.57 -6.62
CA LEU A 98 -5.41 13.92 -5.26
C LEU A 98 -6.93 13.81 -5.13
N ARG A 99 -7.68 14.39 -6.06
CA ARG A 99 -9.14 14.38 -6.05
C ARG A 99 -9.71 12.95 -6.07
N CYS A 100 -9.10 12.07 -6.89
CA CYS A 100 -9.50 10.66 -6.97
C CYS A 100 -9.22 9.92 -5.65
N VAL A 101 -8.07 10.17 -5.01
CA VAL A 101 -7.72 9.57 -3.72
C VAL A 101 -8.70 10.04 -2.65
N ASP A 102 -9.03 11.32 -2.60
CA ASP A 102 -9.98 11.88 -1.64
C ASP A 102 -11.37 11.27 -1.78
N ALA A 103 -11.89 11.24 -3.01
CA ALA A 103 -13.20 10.69 -3.29
C ALA A 103 -13.29 9.19 -2.95
N ALA A 104 -12.24 8.41 -3.29
CA ALA A 104 -12.18 6.99 -2.96
C ALA A 104 -12.10 6.75 -1.45
N THR A 105 -11.37 7.60 -0.72
CA THR A 105 -11.28 7.54 0.75
C THR A 105 -12.64 7.79 1.38
N ASP A 106 -13.34 8.84 0.94
CA ASP A 106 -14.68 9.19 1.46
C ASP A 106 -15.70 8.07 1.21
N LEU A 107 -15.70 7.49 0.01
CA LEU A 107 -16.58 6.37 -0.32
C LEU A 107 -16.32 5.14 0.57
N CYS A 108 -15.05 4.86 0.89
CA CYS A 108 -14.71 3.80 1.82
C CYS A 108 -15.18 4.12 3.25
N LEU A 109 -14.97 5.35 3.73
CA LEU A 109 -15.42 5.80 5.05
C LEU A 109 -16.95 5.76 5.18
N GLN A 110 -17.68 6.12 4.12
CA GLN A 110 -19.15 6.06 4.05
C GLN A 110 -19.70 4.63 3.91
N GLY A 111 -18.85 3.61 3.83
CA GLY A 111 -19.28 2.23 3.58
C GLY A 111 -19.88 1.99 2.19
N ARG A 112 -19.63 2.87 1.22
CA ARG A 112 -20.07 2.75 -0.19
C ARG A 112 -19.06 2.03 -1.09
N ALA A 113 -17.86 1.82 -0.61
CA ALA A 113 -16.85 0.95 -1.20
C ALA A 113 -16.21 0.09 -0.10
N ARG A 114 -15.82 -1.14 -0.43
CA ARG A 114 -15.27 -2.05 0.59
C ARG A 114 -13.77 -1.92 0.76
N ALA A 115 -13.07 -1.39 -0.22
CA ALA A 115 -11.62 -1.16 -0.20
C ALA A 115 -11.22 -0.21 -1.33
N MET A 116 -10.04 0.37 -1.20
CA MET A 116 -9.39 1.11 -2.27
C MET A 116 -7.99 0.59 -2.56
N VAL A 117 -7.61 0.62 -3.82
CA VAL A 117 -6.25 0.37 -4.32
C VAL A 117 -5.78 1.65 -4.97
N THR A 118 -4.65 2.19 -4.55
CA THR A 118 -4.15 3.44 -5.12
C THR A 118 -2.99 3.17 -6.09
N ALA A 119 -3.16 3.50 -7.37
CA ALA A 119 -2.03 3.53 -8.29
C ALA A 119 -1.06 4.67 -7.93
N PRO A 120 0.20 4.63 -8.39
CA PRO A 120 1.21 5.60 -8.00
C PRO A 120 0.87 7.04 -8.42
N LEU A 121 1.12 8.00 -7.55
CA LEU A 121 1.05 9.42 -7.85
C LEU A 121 2.41 10.10 -7.65
N SER A 122 2.63 11.22 -8.36
CA SER A 122 3.79 12.08 -8.16
C SER A 122 3.55 13.02 -6.98
N LYS A 123 4.42 12.95 -5.97
CA LYS A 123 4.37 13.91 -4.84
C LYS A 123 4.63 15.34 -5.31
N GLU A 124 5.50 15.50 -6.30
CA GLU A 124 5.83 16.79 -6.91
C GLU A 124 4.62 17.38 -7.61
N SER A 125 3.93 16.60 -8.47
CA SER A 125 2.71 17.05 -9.14
C SER A 125 1.64 17.47 -8.13
N VAL A 126 1.43 16.68 -7.08
CA VAL A 126 0.44 16.99 -6.03
C VAL A 126 0.86 18.23 -5.23
N ALA A 127 2.15 18.40 -4.93
CA ALA A 127 2.66 19.57 -4.20
C ALA A 127 2.39 20.91 -4.90
N LEU A 128 2.22 20.91 -6.23
CA LEU A 128 1.80 22.09 -7.00
C LEU A 128 0.35 22.53 -6.68
N THR A 129 -0.45 21.64 -6.09
CA THR A 129 -1.83 21.94 -5.68
C THR A 129 -1.96 21.97 -4.15
N LEU A 130 -1.28 21.07 -3.46
CA LEU A 130 -1.28 20.94 -2.01
C LEU A 130 0.17 20.98 -1.49
N PRO A 131 0.71 22.16 -1.17
CA PRO A 131 2.04 22.30 -0.59
C PRO A 131 2.18 21.47 0.69
N GLY A 132 3.34 20.82 0.87
CA GLY A 132 3.59 19.93 2.03
C GLY A 132 2.98 18.53 1.92
N PHE A 133 2.47 18.15 0.76
CA PHE A 133 2.01 16.78 0.53
C PHE A 133 3.18 15.79 0.62
N SER A 134 3.11 14.88 1.58
CA SER A 134 4.17 13.88 1.86
C SER A 134 3.91 12.49 1.25
N GLY A 135 2.72 12.28 0.66
CA GLY A 135 2.32 11.03 0.03
C GLY A 135 0.97 10.50 0.53
N HIS A 136 0.53 9.42 -0.09
CA HIS A 136 -0.76 8.78 0.19
C HIS A 136 -1.00 8.48 1.68
N THR A 137 -0.03 7.83 2.34
CA THR A 137 -0.21 7.28 3.70
C THR A 137 -0.62 8.36 4.69
N GLY A 138 0.17 9.42 4.81
CA GLY A 138 -0.13 10.51 5.75
C GLY A 138 -1.38 11.31 5.34
N HIS A 139 -1.61 11.50 4.04
CA HIS A 139 -2.79 12.21 3.55
C HIS A 139 -4.09 11.44 3.86
N ILE A 140 -4.12 10.15 3.55
CA ILE A 140 -5.30 9.30 3.81
C ILE A 140 -5.53 9.13 5.30
N ALA A 141 -4.48 8.96 6.11
CA ALA A 141 -4.60 8.86 7.57
C ALA A 141 -5.23 10.13 8.17
N ARG A 142 -4.76 11.31 7.79
CA ARG A 142 -5.38 12.60 8.21
C ARG A 142 -6.84 12.68 7.78
N ARG A 143 -7.18 12.30 6.54
CA ARG A 143 -8.56 12.31 6.06
C ARG A 143 -9.45 11.33 6.82
N CYS A 144 -8.90 10.21 7.27
CA CYS A 144 -9.59 9.24 8.14
C CYS A 144 -9.65 9.66 9.61
N GLY A 145 -9.02 10.76 10.02
CA GLY A 145 -8.96 11.18 11.42
C GLY A 145 -8.15 10.23 12.31
N VAL A 146 -7.12 9.56 11.75
CA VAL A 146 -6.33 8.53 12.43
C VAL A 146 -4.91 9.02 12.69
N GLU A 147 -4.48 8.95 13.94
CA GLU A 147 -3.11 9.24 14.35
C GLU A 147 -2.23 7.98 14.34
N ALA A 148 -2.74 6.88 14.91
CA ALA A 148 -2.00 5.62 15.01
C ALA A 148 -2.14 4.79 13.74
N HIS A 149 -1.12 4.84 12.89
CA HIS A 149 -1.02 4.03 11.67
C HIS A 149 0.43 3.66 11.39
N CYS A 150 0.66 2.58 10.66
CA CYS A 150 2.00 2.23 10.22
C CYS A 150 2.03 1.78 8.75
N LEU A 151 3.17 1.98 8.11
CA LEU A 151 3.48 1.37 6.82
C LEU A 151 3.78 -0.11 7.02
N SER A 152 3.26 -0.93 6.11
CA SER A 152 3.59 -2.35 6.04
C SER A 152 3.80 -2.76 4.59
N LEU A 153 4.71 -3.70 4.37
CA LEU A 153 4.91 -4.38 3.10
C LEU A 153 4.37 -5.81 3.17
N ASN A 154 3.63 -6.20 2.15
CA ASN A 154 3.22 -7.58 1.95
C ASN A 154 3.83 -8.15 0.68
N LEU A 155 4.39 -9.35 0.77
CA LEU A 155 4.86 -10.15 -0.37
C LEU A 155 4.32 -11.59 -0.23
N GLY A 156 3.18 -11.84 -0.88
CA GLY A 156 2.51 -13.13 -0.78
C GLY A 156 2.05 -13.46 0.64
N ARG A 157 2.76 -14.37 1.33
CA ARG A 157 2.47 -14.74 2.73
C ARG A 157 3.29 -13.93 3.74
N MET A 158 4.34 -13.28 3.31
CA MET A 158 5.26 -12.53 4.16
C MET A 158 4.77 -11.11 4.39
N TRP A 159 4.90 -10.64 5.62
CA TRP A 159 4.58 -9.27 6.03
C TRP A 159 5.73 -8.65 6.80
N ALA A 160 5.98 -7.37 6.55
CA ALA A 160 6.86 -6.54 7.35
C ALA A 160 6.14 -5.25 7.71
N ALA A 161 6.02 -4.93 8.99
CA ALA A 161 5.48 -3.66 9.49
C ALA A 161 6.60 -2.84 10.13
N PHE A 162 6.54 -1.52 9.98
CA PHE A 162 7.65 -0.63 10.35
C PHE A 162 7.25 0.31 11.48
N VAL A 163 8.04 0.31 12.56
CA VAL A 163 7.86 1.22 13.69
C VAL A 163 8.18 2.65 13.27
N THR A 164 9.32 2.83 12.58
CA THR A 164 9.71 4.11 12.00
C THR A 164 9.93 3.98 10.49
N THR A 165 9.73 5.07 9.73
CA THR A 165 9.89 5.04 8.27
C THR A 165 10.76 6.20 7.78
N HIS A 166 10.21 7.35 7.51
CA HIS A 166 10.90 8.44 6.79
C HIS A 166 11.52 9.45 7.78
N ILE A 167 12.44 8.97 8.62
CA ILE A 167 13.24 9.76 9.56
C ILE A 167 14.73 9.49 9.36
N ALA A 168 15.58 10.36 9.87
CA ALA A 168 17.00 10.12 9.85
C ALA A 168 17.37 8.90 10.71
N LEU A 169 18.39 8.12 10.28
CA LEU A 169 18.79 6.91 11.00
C LEU A 169 19.21 7.22 12.45
N ALA A 170 19.81 8.38 12.69
CA ALA A 170 20.19 8.82 14.03
C ALA A 170 19.01 9.01 14.99
N ASP A 171 17.79 9.28 14.45
CA ASP A 171 16.59 9.50 15.25
C ASP A 171 15.84 8.19 15.56
N VAL A 172 16.19 7.11 14.90
CA VAL A 172 15.50 5.82 15.01
C VAL A 172 15.47 5.29 16.44
N PRO A 173 16.58 5.24 17.20
CA PRO A 173 16.56 4.71 18.56
C PRO A 173 15.56 5.44 19.47
N ALA A 174 15.54 6.78 19.38
CA ALA A 174 14.65 7.62 20.19
C ALA A 174 13.15 7.43 19.83
N GLN A 175 12.85 7.09 18.58
CA GLN A 175 11.48 6.86 18.11
C GLN A 175 11.01 5.42 18.31
N CYS A 176 11.91 4.45 18.47
CA CYS A 176 11.60 3.05 18.74
C CYS A 176 11.17 2.84 20.19
N THR A 177 10.15 3.57 20.63
CA THR A 177 9.63 3.47 21.99
C THR A 177 8.79 2.20 22.16
N ARG A 178 8.69 1.72 23.42
CA ARG A 178 7.84 0.58 23.75
C ARG A 178 6.38 0.75 23.25
N PRO A 179 5.69 1.90 23.45
CA PRO A 179 4.35 2.10 22.93
C PRO A 179 4.29 2.00 21.41
N ALA A 180 5.25 2.55 20.67
CA ALA A 180 5.30 2.51 19.21
C ALA A 180 5.46 1.07 18.67
N ILE A 181 6.36 0.29 19.28
CA ILE A 181 6.57 -1.12 18.95
C ILE A 181 5.30 -1.94 19.19
N VAL A 182 4.68 -1.77 20.36
CA VAL A 182 3.43 -2.45 20.74
C VAL A 182 2.29 -2.10 19.76
N ALA A 183 2.12 -0.81 19.46
CA ALA A 183 1.10 -0.36 18.49
C ALA A 183 1.31 -0.98 17.11
N THR A 184 2.54 -0.95 16.58
CA THR A 184 2.86 -1.54 15.27
C THR A 184 2.61 -3.05 15.25
N ALA A 185 2.99 -3.78 16.29
CA ALA A 185 2.78 -5.22 16.37
C ALA A 185 1.29 -5.57 16.44
N ARG A 186 0.48 -4.82 17.17
CA ARG A 186 -0.98 -5.01 17.22
C ARG A 186 -1.62 -4.79 15.85
N LEU A 187 -1.25 -3.73 15.15
CA LEU A 187 -1.75 -3.45 13.80
C LEU A 187 -1.37 -4.55 12.81
N LEU A 188 -0.14 -5.07 12.90
CA LEU A 188 0.29 -6.20 12.08
C LEU A 188 -0.50 -7.48 12.42
N HIS A 189 -0.67 -7.77 13.71
CA HIS A 189 -1.45 -8.92 14.17
C HIS A 189 -2.89 -8.88 13.63
N GLU A 190 -3.58 -7.74 13.77
CA GLU A 190 -4.93 -7.56 13.25
C GLU A 190 -5.00 -7.78 11.73
N ALA A 191 -4.03 -7.26 10.97
CA ALA A 191 -3.98 -7.46 9.53
C ALA A 191 -3.80 -8.95 9.18
N LEU A 192 -2.93 -9.67 9.88
CA LEU A 192 -2.70 -11.10 9.69
C LEU A 192 -3.97 -11.91 10.00
N VAL A 193 -4.67 -11.61 11.09
CA VAL A 193 -5.97 -12.22 11.42
C VAL A 193 -7.00 -11.95 10.31
N ARG A 194 -7.09 -10.73 9.82
CA ARG A 194 -7.99 -10.38 8.69
C ARG A 194 -7.67 -11.16 7.40
N THR A 195 -6.41 -11.56 7.21
CA THR A 195 -6.04 -12.43 6.08
C THR A 195 -6.35 -13.91 6.30
N GLY A 196 -6.91 -14.28 7.45
CA GLY A 196 -7.35 -15.65 7.78
C GLY A 196 -6.35 -16.46 8.60
N ILE A 197 -5.33 -15.84 9.19
CA ILE A 197 -4.37 -16.50 10.09
C ILE A 197 -4.93 -16.40 11.51
N ALA A 198 -5.46 -17.47 12.06
CA ALA A 198 -6.13 -17.44 13.36
C ALA A 198 -5.19 -17.14 14.54
N LYS A 199 -3.94 -17.57 14.46
CA LYS A 199 -2.90 -17.35 15.47
C LYS A 199 -1.61 -16.89 14.77
N PRO A 200 -1.49 -15.58 14.46
CA PRO A 200 -0.31 -15.04 13.79
C PRO A 200 0.94 -15.16 14.67
N ARG A 201 2.04 -15.61 14.07
CA ARG A 201 3.37 -15.67 14.70
C ARG A 201 4.16 -14.47 14.19
N ILE A 202 4.57 -13.60 15.08
CA ILE A 202 5.25 -12.34 14.76
C ILE A 202 6.70 -12.40 15.23
N GLY A 203 7.64 -12.22 14.30
CA GLY A 203 9.04 -12.00 14.61
C GLY A 203 9.27 -10.52 14.96
N LEU A 204 9.98 -10.25 16.03
CA LEU A 204 10.40 -8.90 16.38
C LEU A 204 11.88 -8.72 16.09
N ALA A 205 12.22 -7.78 15.20
CA ALA A 205 13.62 -7.48 14.88
C ALA A 205 14.28 -6.74 16.05
N GLY A 206 15.54 -7.06 16.34
CA GLY A 206 16.42 -6.23 17.18
C GLY A 206 16.84 -4.96 16.42
N LEU A 207 17.22 -3.93 17.13
CA LEU A 207 17.73 -2.69 16.56
C LEU A 207 19.23 -2.82 16.24
N ASN A 208 19.96 -3.38 17.21
CA ASN A 208 21.42 -3.50 17.14
C ASN A 208 21.86 -4.82 16.51
N PRO A 209 23.09 -4.89 15.98
CA PRO A 209 23.69 -6.15 15.52
C PRO A 209 23.58 -7.24 16.61
N HIS A 210 23.30 -8.47 16.20
CA HIS A 210 23.13 -9.63 17.09
C HIS A 210 22.09 -9.42 18.20
N ALA A 211 21.10 -8.54 17.95
CA ALA A 211 20.11 -8.13 18.95
C ALA A 211 20.76 -7.62 20.25
N GLY A 212 21.80 -6.79 20.10
CA GLY A 212 22.51 -6.12 21.20
C GLY A 212 23.51 -6.98 21.95
N GLU A 213 23.63 -8.30 21.67
CA GLU A 213 24.60 -9.23 22.35
C GLU A 213 24.62 -9.02 23.87
N HIS A 214 23.48 -9.15 24.53
CA HIS A 214 23.31 -8.93 25.97
C HIS A 214 23.73 -7.52 26.48
N GLY A 215 23.70 -6.53 25.60
CA GLY A 215 24.03 -5.14 25.91
C GLY A 215 25.44 -4.70 25.50
N LEU A 216 26.17 -5.57 24.80
CA LEU A 216 27.52 -5.26 24.30
C LEU A 216 27.46 -4.20 23.17
N PHE A 217 26.44 -4.27 22.30
CA PHE A 217 26.28 -3.38 21.14
C PHE A 217 25.12 -2.38 21.28
N GLY A 218 24.61 -2.20 22.49
CA GLY A 218 23.46 -1.33 22.78
C GLY A 218 22.51 -2.01 23.77
N ARG A 219 21.64 -1.23 24.37
CA ARG A 219 20.74 -1.71 25.42
C ARG A 219 19.26 -1.62 25.05
N GLU A 220 18.95 -1.18 23.84
CA GLU A 220 17.59 -0.96 23.36
C GLU A 220 16.77 -2.26 23.37
N GLU A 221 17.40 -3.40 23.10
CA GLU A 221 16.74 -4.70 23.19
C GLU A 221 16.31 -5.01 24.61
N ILE A 222 17.17 -4.75 25.59
CA ILE A 222 16.93 -5.05 27.00
C ILE A 222 15.92 -4.05 27.60
N GLU A 223 16.10 -2.77 27.31
CA GLU A 223 15.36 -1.69 27.98
C GLU A 223 14.01 -1.39 27.32
N THR A 224 13.88 -1.68 26.02
CA THR A 224 12.72 -1.25 25.24
C THR A 224 12.05 -2.41 24.50
N ILE A 225 12.81 -3.18 23.69
CA ILE A 225 12.23 -4.10 22.72
C ILE A 225 11.73 -5.38 23.39
N ALA A 226 12.52 -6.02 24.25
CA ALA A 226 12.10 -7.20 25.01
C ALA A 226 10.93 -6.90 25.96
N PRO A 227 10.89 -5.76 26.68
CA PRO A 227 9.71 -5.35 27.43
C PRO A 227 8.45 -5.15 26.57
N ALA A 228 8.59 -4.67 25.31
CA ALA A 228 7.47 -4.59 24.38
C ALA A 228 6.95 -5.98 23.97
N ALA A 229 7.86 -6.91 23.63
CA ALA A 229 7.51 -8.30 23.34
C ALA A 229 6.80 -8.97 24.52
N ALA A 230 7.31 -8.79 25.73
CA ALA A 230 6.70 -9.32 26.95
C ALA A 230 5.27 -8.76 27.19
N ALA A 231 5.03 -7.49 26.86
CA ALA A 231 3.70 -6.89 26.96
C ALA A 231 2.73 -7.53 25.97
N LEU A 232 3.13 -7.69 24.69
CA LEU A 232 2.32 -8.33 23.65
C LEU A 232 1.98 -9.80 23.97
N ARG A 233 2.93 -10.55 24.49
CA ARG A 233 2.68 -11.94 24.95
C ARG A 233 1.67 -12.02 26.09
N ARG A 234 1.67 -11.05 27.03
CA ARG A 234 0.64 -10.97 28.09
C ARG A 234 -0.76 -10.68 27.52
N GLU A 235 -0.84 -10.08 26.35
CA GLU A 235 -2.10 -9.89 25.60
C GLU A 235 -2.50 -11.13 24.79
N GLY A 236 -1.74 -12.23 24.87
CA GLY A 236 -2.02 -13.48 24.16
C GLY A 236 -1.47 -13.55 22.73
N MET A 237 -0.64 -12.60 22.31
CA MET A 237 0.00 -12.65 20.99
C MET A 237 1.24 -13.54 21.00
N ASP A 238 1.43 -14.29 19.91
CA ASP A 238 2.66 -15.07 19.68
C ASP A 238 3.72 -14.16 19.04
N VAL A 239 4.57 -13.58 19.89
CA VAL A 239 5.63 -12.66 19.51
C VAL A 239 6.97 -13.17 20.03
N SER A 240 7.98 -13.22 19.18
CA SER A 240 9.34 -13.64 19.56
C SER A 240 10.00 -12.63 20.51
N ASP A 241 11.05 -13.05 21.21
CA ASP A 241 12.05 -12.11 21.72
C ASP A 241 12.71 -11.36 20.55
N PRO A 242 13.41 -10.22 20.82
CA PRO A 242 14.19 -9.54 19.79
C PRO A 242 15.17 -10.50 19.11
N LEU A 243 15.10 -10.62 17.80
CA LEU A 243 15.99 -11.45 16.99
C LEU A 243 16.89 -10.57 16.13
N PRO A 244 18.14 -10.98 15.87
CA PRO A 244 18.98 -10.30 14.90
C PRO A 244 18.25 -10.13 13.55
N ALA A 245 18.39 -8.96 12.92
CA ALA A 245 17.67 -8.65 11.68
C ALA A 245 18.05 -9.59 10.53
N ASP A 246 19.31 -10.06 10.49
CA ASP A 246 19.81 -11.04 9.54
C ASP A 246 19.27 -12.48 9.76
N VAL A 247 18.64 -12.74 10.91
CA VAL A 247 18.03 -14.03 11.26
C VAL A 247 16.50 -13.98 11.09
N VAL A 248 15.84 -12.92 11.54
CA VAL A 248 14.36 -12.85 11.55
C VAL A 248 13.75 -12.92 10.15
N TYR A 249 14.41 -12.33 9.14
CA TYR A 249 13.91 -12.38 7.76
C TYR A 249 14.08 -13.73 7.06
N PRO A 250 15.21 -14.45 7.18
CA PRO A 250 15.27 -15.87 6.81
C PRO A 250 14.18 -16.72 7.45
N PHE A 251 13.85 -16.50 8.71
CA PHE A 251 12.76 -17.19 9.39
C PHE A 251 11.38 -16.82 8.84
N LEU A 252 11.16 -15.55 8.50
CA LEU A 252 9.94 -15.11 7.80
C LEU A 252 9.81 -15.82 6.45
N LYS A 253 10.88 -15.86 5.65
CA LYS A 253 10.90 -16.55 4.36
C LYS A 253 10.62 -18.04 4.48
N ALA A 254 11.17 -18.68 5.52
CA ALA A 254 10.94 -20.10 5.83
C ALA A 254 9.54 -20.39 6.38
N GLY A 255 8.71 -19.36 6.65
CA GLY A 255 7.37 -19.53 7.21
C GLY A 255 7.35 -19.84 8.71
N LYS A 256 8.44 -19.57 9.44
CA LYS A 256 8.48 -19.66 10.89
C LYS A 256 7.66 -18.54 11.54
N PHE A 257 7.66 -17.36 10.91
CA PHE A 257 6.81 -16.22 11.23
C PHE A 257 5.85 -15.92 10.08
N ASP A 258 4.73 -15.32 10.39
CA ASP A 258 3.73 -14.84 9.43
C ASP A 258 3.94 -13.35 9.13
N GLY A 259 4.58 -12.62 10.05
CA GLY A 259 4.99 -11.23 9.89
C GLY A 259 6.19 -10.86 10.77
N VAL A 260 6.88 -9.79 10.40
CA VAL A 260 8.00 -9.21 11.14
C VAL A 260 7.69 -7.75 11.46
N VAL A 261 7.92 -7.35 12.70
CA VAL A 261 8.00 -5.94 13.08
C VAL A 261 9.45 -5.50 12.94
N SER A 262 9.67 -4.57 12.02
CA SER A 262 10.95 -3.91 11.76
C SER A 262 10.99 -2.57 12.47
N LEU A 263 12.12 -2.19 13.01
CA LEU A 263 12.24 -0.96 13.78
C LEU A 263 12.40 0.28 12.89
N TYR A 264 12.99 0.11 11.71
CA TYR A 264 13.17 1.20 10.75
C TYR A 264 13.04 0.73 9.29
N HIS A 265 12.87 1.72 8.40
CA HIS A 265 12.59 1.51 6.98
C HIS A 265 13.57 0.54 6.32
N ASP A 266 14.88 0.83 6.36
CA ASP A 266 15.88 0.06 5.63
C ASP A 266 16.27 -1.25 6.31
N GLN A 267 15.73 -1.55 7.49
CA GLN A 267 15.84 -2.87 8.10
C GLN A 267 15.04 -3.92 7.33
N GLY A 268 13.95 -3.54 6.72
CA GLY A 268 13.03 -4.49 6.08
C GLY A 268 12.77 -4.25 4.59
N HIS A 269 12.72 -3.00 4.12
CA HIS A 269 12.43 -2.70 2.72
C HIS A 269 13.41 -3.35 1.74
N PRO A 270 14.75 -3.26 1.91
CA PRO A 270 15.69 -3.90 1.00
C PRO A 270 15.48 -5.40 0.92
N VAL A 271 15.20 -6.05 2.06
CA VAL A 271 14.98 -7.50 2.10
C VAL A 271 13.69 -7.86 1.34
N MET A 272 12.59 -7.20 1.63
CA MET A 272 11.30 -7.48 1.00
C MET A 272 11.33 -7.19 -0.50
N LYS A 273 12.00 -6.11 -0.92
CA LYS A 273 12.18 -5.77 -2.33
C LYS A 273 13.09 -6.76 -3.05
N THR A 274 14.19 -7.16 -2.45
CA THR A 274 15.09 -8.18 -3.03
C THR A 274 14.36 -9.50 -3.26
N LEU A 275 13.48 -9.89 -2.36
CA LEU A 275 12.67 -11.10 -2.50
C LEU A 275 11.52 -10.94 -3.52
N GLY A 276 10.99 -9.74 -3.69
CA GLY A 276 9.83 -9.46 -4.55
C GLY A 276 10.16 -9.03 -5.97
N PHE A 277 11.38 -8.54 -6.23
CA PHE A 277 11.75 -7.96 -7.50
C PHE A 277 12.57 -8.94 -8.34
N ASP A 278 12.08 -9.24 -9.54
CA ASP A 278 12.84 -9.92 -10.60
C ASP A 278 13.06 -8.92 -11.74
N LEU A 279 14.13 -8.13 -11.62
CA LEU A 279 14.45 -7.09 -12.60
C LEU A 279 14.81 -7.65 -13.98
N ARG A 280 15.28 -8.91 -14.08
CA ARG A 280 15.56 -9.56 -15.37
C ARG A 280 14.27 -9.81 -16.16
N LYS A 281 13.16 -10.04 -15.47
CA LYS A 281 11.84 -10.24 -16.07
C LYS A 281 10.97 -8.98 -16.04
N GLY A 282 11.46 -7.86 -15.54
CA GLY A 282 10.69 -6.65 -15.33
C GLY A 282 9.52 -6.84 -14.36
N ILE A 283 9.62 -7.81 -13.44
CA ILE A 283 8.55 -8.12 -12.49
C ILE A 283 8.87 -7.46 -11.15
N LEU A 284 8.01 -6.57 -10.73
CA LEU A 284 8.04 -5.96 -9.40
C LEU A 284 6.83 -6.49 -8.63
N ARG A 285 7.07 -7.23 -7.55
CA ARG A 285 6.02 -7.68 -6.63
C ARG A 285 6.25 -7.03 -5.28
N GLY A 286 5.19 -6.83 -4.58
CA GLY A 286 5.17 -6.17 -3.29
C GLY A 286 3.95 -5.26 -3.20
N VAL A 287 3.38 -5.20 -2.04
CA VAL A 287 2.17 -4.40 -1.77
C VAL A 287 2.43 -3.56 -0.55
N ASN A 288 2.32 -2.24 -0.72
CA ASN A 288 2.25 -1.33 0.40
C ASN A 288 0.84 -1.35 1.01
N VAL A 289 0.78 -1.47 2.33
CA VAL A 289 -0.46 -1.43 3.11
C VAL A 289 -0.31 -0.39 4.20
N THR A 290 -1.29 0.47 4.36
CA THR A 290 -1.37 1.35 5.53
C THR A 290 -2.25 0.66 6.57
N LEU A 291 -1.64 0.17 7.64
CA LEU A 291 -2.35 -0.45 8.76
C LEU A 291 -2.84 0.63 9.73
N GLY A 292 -3.93 0.34 10.45
CA GLY A 292 -4.53 1.27 11.41
C GLY A 292 -5.61 2.18 10.83
N LEU A 293 -5.82 2.16 9.51
CA LEU A 293 -6.93 2.90 8.91
C LEU A 293 -8.27 2.18 9.16
N PRO A 294 -9.40 2.91 9.33
CA PRO A 294 -10.74 2.32 9.41
C PRO A 294 -11.20 1.73 8.06
N ILE A 295 -10.46 1.97 7.01
CA ILE A 295 -10.70 1.49 5.66
C ILE A 295 -9.57 0.56 5.20
N VAL A 296 -9.83 -0.29 4.21
CA VAL A 296 -8.78 -1.09 3.57
C VAL A 296 -8.15 -0.31 2.42
N ARG A 297 -6.86 0.01 2.57
CA ARG A 297 -6.06 0.66 1.52
C ARG A 297 -4.81 -0.13 1.23
N THR A 298 -4.62 -0.47 -0.04
CA THR A 298 -3.40 -1.11 -0.57
C THR A 298 -2.87 -0.35 -1.77
N SER A 299 -1.60 -0.52 -2.09
CA SER A 299 -1.00 0.05 -3.31
C SER A 299 0.17 -0.81 -3.80
N PRO A 300 0.51 -0.74 -5.09
CA PRO A 300 1.74 -1.33 -5.59
C PRO A 300 2.97 -0.71 -4.93
N ASP A 301 4.08 -1.44 -4.92
CA ASP A 301 5.35 -1.01 -4.33
C ASP A 301 6.33 -0.50 -5.41
N HIS A 302 5.84 0.40 -6.28
CA HIS A 302 6.64 1.11 -7.27
C HIS A 302 6.13 2.54 -7.45
N GLY A 303 6.93 3.39 -8.07
CA GLY A 303 6.61 4.79 -8.35
C GLY A 303 5.81 4.99 -9.65
N THR A 304 5.71 6.24 -10.06
CA THR A 304 4.96 6.69 -11.26
C THR A 304 5.54 6.20 -12.58
N GLY A 305 6.82 5.77 -12.61
CA GLY A 305 7.48 5.28 -13.81
C GLY A 305 7.42 6.29 -14.97
N PHE A 306 7.74 7.55 -14.70
CA PHE A 306 7.64 8.64 -15.67
C PHE A 306 8.53 8.43 -16.90
N ASP A 307 9.65 7.74 -16.76
CA ASP A 307 10.59 7.37 -17.82
C ASP A 307 9.97 6.43 -18.86
N ILE A 308 9.08 5.54 -18.45
CA ILE A 308 8.39 4.55 -19.30
C ILE A 308 6.89 4.87 -19.51
N ALA A 309 6.41 5.95 -18.90
CA ALA A 309 4.99 6.29 -18.93
C ALA A 309 4.49 6.47 -20.37
N TRP A 310 3.37 5.81 -20.69
CA TRP A 310 2.68 5.83 -21.98
C TRP A 310 3.47 5.27 -23.18
N LYS A 311 4.75 4.95 -23.03
CA LYS A 311 5.60 4.36 -24.10
C LYS A 311 5.48 2.85 -24.12
N GLU A 312 5.64 2.22 -22.96
CA GLU A 312 5.59 0.77 -22.82
C GLU A 312 4.59 0.37 -21.74
N ALA A 313 4.16 -0.86 -21.81
CA ALA A 313 3.32 -1.42 -20.79
C ALA A 313 4.21 -1.94 -19.64
N GLY A 314 4.34 -1.17 -18.59
CA GLY A 314 4.90 -1.66 -17.33
C GLY A 314 4.23 -2.96 -16.86
N ASN A 315 4.83 -3.66 -15.92
CA ASN A 315 4.25 -4.89 -15.36
C ASN A 315 3.19 -4.55 -14.29
N ASP A 316 1.99 -5.11 -14.41
CA ASP A 316 0.88 -4.87 -13.48
C ASP A 316 0.80 -5.88 -12.31
N ALA A 317 1.82 -6.73 -12.13
CA ALA A 317 1.81 -7.78 -11.10
C ALA A 317 1.61 -7.22 -9.69
N SER A 318 2.31 -6.13 -9.34
CA SER A 318 2.19 -5.48 -8.03
C SER A 318 0.77 -4.90 -7.81
N LEU A 319 0.17 -4.28 -8.84
CA LEU A 319 -1.20 -3.76 -8.76
C LEU A 319 -2.24 -4.88 -8.61
N ARG A 320 -2.04 -6.00 -9.33
CA ARG A 320 -2.88 -7.20 -9.15
C ARG A 320 -2.72 -7.81 -7.77
N ASP A 321 -1.51 -7.85 -7.23
CA ASP A 321 -1.26 -8.36 -5.88
C ASP A 321 -1.89 -7.42 -4.84
N ALA A 322 -1.80 -6.09 -5.02
CA ALA A 322 -2.49 -5.10 -4.19
C ALA A 322 -4.02 -5.31 -4.20
N LEU A 323 -4.61 -5.54 -5.37
CA LEU A 323 -6.03 -5.83 -5.50
C LEU A 323 -6.44 -7.17 -4.83
N ARG A 324 -5.63 -8.23 -4.99
CA ARG A 324 -5.88 -9.52 -4.31
C ARG A 324 -5.85 -9.37 -2.81
N LEU A 325 -4.88 -8.60 -2.31
CA LEU A 325 -4.75 -8.33 -0.89
C LEU A 325 -5.91 -7.47 -0.37
N ALA A 326 -6.33 -6.42 -1.09
CA ALA A 326 -7.51 -5.64 -0.75
C ALA A 326 -8.76 -6.52 -0.63
N LYS A 327 -8.95 -7.46 -1.59
CA LYS A 327 -10.03 -8.45 -1.54
C LYS A 327 -9.99 -9.35 -0.29
N ARG A 328 -8.79 -9.71 0.19
CA ARG A 328 -8.61 -10.56 1.39
C ARG A 328 -8.89 -9.78 2.67
N LEU A 329 -8.32 -8.58 2.80
CA LEU A 329 -8.47 -7.71 3.98
C LEU A 329 -9.89 -7.16 4.17
N SER A 330 -10.69 -7.13 3.10
CA SER A 330 -12.06 -6.62 3.09
C SER A 330 -13.15 -7.71 3.08
N ARG A 331 -12.79 -8.94 3.49
CA ARG A 331 -13.74 -10.07 3.62
C ARG A 331 -14.70 -9.93 4.78
#